data_6fb5d0596c7d36e23983c8535b71d3b2
#
_entry.id   6fb5d0596c7d36e23983c8535b71d3b2
#
_cell.length_a   1.000
_cell.length_b   1.000
_cell.length_c   1.000
_cell.angle_alpha   90.00
_cell.angle_beta   90.00
_cell.angle_gamma   90.00
#
_symmetry.space_group_name_H-M   'P 1'
#
loop_
_entity.id
_entity.type
_entity.pdbx_description
1 polymer ?
#
loop_
_entity_poly.entity_id
_entity_poly.type
_entity_poly.pdbx_seq_one_letter_code
_entity_poly.pdbx_strand_id
1 'polypeptide(L)'
;VQGDFLKNNAGRNLVHYQVGVFNGQGINTKDVDQQKNIIGGVWVMPVNGLRLGWFGWTGSYARKGTWTDNAGIVQSGVRKLQQRRYAFSAEYKANDWTLRSEYIHSTGYAFAKSLSNTEDAAAKDCSLSADGNKAQGVYALVIAPIIPNKLHAKARYDMYQPSDGAQKQRTQYDIGLDYEFTKNLALSGIYSYVHDRSQHALQANPNYSMFDVELSFRF
;
A
#
# COMPACT_ATOMS: atom_id res chain seq x y z
N VAL A 1 -20.66 4.03 -2.35
CA VAL A 1 -21.55 2.96 -2.83
C VAL A 1 -20.76 1.68 -2.89
N GLN A 2 -21.35 0.58 -2.42
CA GLN A 2 -20.77 -0.77 -2.53
C GLN A 2 -21.87 -1.79 -2.73
N GLY A 3 -21.54 -2.95 -3.26
CA GLY A 3 -22.50 -4.02 -3.45
C GLY A 3 -21.90 -5.30 -3.97
N ASP A 4 -22.71 -6.33 -3.96
CA ASP A 4 -22.39 -7.65 -4.48
C ASP A 4 -23.36 -7.99 -5.61
N PHE A 5 -22.86 -8.61 -6.64
CA PHE A 5 -23.69 -9.08 -7.76
C PHE A 5 -23.11 -10.35 -8.40
N LEU A 6 -23.91 -11.00 -9.27
CA LEU A 6 -23.63 -12.29 -9.84
C LEU A 6 -23.43 -13.36 -8.75
N LYS A 7 -24.44 -14.20 -8.59
CA LYS A 7 -24.40 -15.35 -7.68
C LYS A 7 -24.22 -16.64 -8.47
N ASN A 8 -23.48 -17.57 -7.89
CA ASN A 8 -23.45 -18.94 -8.39
C ASN A 8 -24.71 -19.72 -7.93
N ASN A 9 -24.85 -20.95 -8.39
CA ASN A 9 -25.98 -21.81 -8.03
C ASN A 9 -26.11 -22.09 -6.53
N ALA A 10 -25.02 -21.94 -5.76
CA ALA A 10 -25.01 -22.07 -4.29
C ALA A 10 -25.29 -20.75 -3.56
N GLY A 11 -25.68 -19.68 -4.26
CA GLY A 11 -25.99 -18.36 -3.68
C GLY A 11 -24.77 -17.53 -3.28
N ARG A 12 -23.53 -17.97 -3.57
CA ARG A 12 -22.30 -17.24 -3.27
C ARG A 12 -22.11 -16.09 -4.25
N ASN A 13 -21.84 -14.88 -3.75
CA ASN A 13 -21.50 -13.73 -4.57
C ASN A 13 -20.18 -13.97 -5.33
N LEU A 14 -20.19 -13.69 -6.62
CA LEU A 14 -19.02 -13.84 -7.50
C LEU A 14 -18.28 -12.54 -7.74
N VAL A 15 -18.96 -11.40 -7.58
CA VAL A 15 -18.39 -10.08 -7.79
C VAL A 15 -18.80 -9.15 -6.66
N HIS A 16 -17.82 -8.46 -6.10
CA HIS A 16 -18.00 -7.36 -5.17
C HIS A 16 -17.43 -6.08 -5.78
N TYR A 17 -18.10 -4.95 -5.57
CA TYR A 17 -17.59 -3.64 -6.00
C TYR A 17 -17.77 -2.59 -4.91
N GLN A 18 -16.91 -1.60 -4.94
CA GLN A 18 -17.06 -0.38 -4.15
C GLN A 18 -16.56 0.84 -4.91
N VAL A 19 -17.25 1.97 -4.75
CA VAL A 19 -16.86 3.26 -5.31
C VAL A 19 -17.15 4.35 -4.29
N GLY A 20 -16.20 5.25 -4.08
CA GLY A 20 -16.34 6.40 -3.21
C GLY A 20 -15.83 7.68 -3.86
N VAL A 21 -16.41 8.81 -3.45
CA VAL A 21 -15.99 10.15 -3.84
C VAL A 21 -15.55 10.90 -2.60
N PHE A 22 -14.37 11.50 -2.63
CA PHE A 22 -13.72 12.10 -1.46
C PHE A 22 -13.13 13.46 -1.83
N ASN A 23 -12.95 14.34 -0.84
CA ASN A 23 -12.07 15.49 -0.96
C ASN A 23 -10.62 15.01 -0.98
N GLY A 24 -9.77 15.58 -1.83
CA GLY A 24 -8.40 15.10 -2.04
C GLY A 24 -7.39 15.41 -0.95
N GLN A 25 -7.78 16.17 0.07
CA GLN A 25 -6.87 16.79 1.03
C GLN A 25 -6.48 15.92 2.23
N GLY A 26 -7.15 14.76 2.41
CA GLY A 26 -6.94 13.88 3.57
C GLY A 26 -7.84 14.19 4.77
N ILE A 27 -7.63 13.45 5.86
CA ILE A 27 -8.45 13.55 7.08
C ILE A 27 -8.16 14.87 7.78
N ASN A 28 -9.24 15.57 8.21
CA ASN A 28 -9.18 16.81 8.96
C ASN A 28 -8.49 17.99 8.24
N THR A 29 -8.32 17.92 6.93
CA THR A 29 -7.75 19.00 6.12
C THR A 29 -8.84 19.68 5.30
N LYS A 30 -8.88 21.02 5.34
CA LYS A 30 -9.86 21.81 4.59
C LYS A 30 -9.64 21.64 3.09
N ASP A 31 -10.71 21.41 2.36
CA ASP A 31 -10.69 21.39 0.90
C ASP A 31 -10.33 22.78 0.34
N VAL A 32 -9.33 22.85 -0.52
CA VAL A 32 -8.82 24.11 -1.06
C VAL A 32 -9.05 24.26 -2.57
N ASP A 33 -9.57 23.22 -3.26
CA ASP A 33 -9.63 23.22 -4.71
C ASP A 33 -10.96 22.77 -5.33
N GLN A 34 -11.93 22.36 -4.56
CA GLN A 34 -13.23 21.80 -5.00
C GLN A 34 -13.14 20.54 -5.89
N GLN A 35 -11.95 20.02 -6.17
CA GLN A 35 -11.81 18.76 -6.91
C GLN A 35 -12.18 17.58 -6.01
N LYS A 36 -12.75 16.54 -6.63
CA LYS A 36 -13.10 15.31 -5.95
C LYS A 36 -12.24 14.17 -6.45
N ASN A 37 -11.79 13.35 -5.55
CA ASN A 37 -11.08 12.13 -5.84
C ASN A 37 -12.07 10.97 -5.91
N ILE A 38 -11.90 10.12 -6.90
CA ILE A 38 -12.69 8.90 -7.07
C ILE A 38 -11.81 7.72 -6.69
N ILE A 39 -12.32 6.89 -5.80
CA ILE A 39 -11.68 5.66 -5.35
C ILE A 39 -12.65 4.52 -5.60
N GLY A 40 -12.19 3.45 -6.20
CA GLY A 40 -13.05 2.30 -6.41
C GLY A 40 -12.26 1.01 -6.67
N GLY A 41 -12.97 -0.09 -6.55
CA GLY A 41 -12.42 -1.40 -6.84
C GLY A 41 -13.51 -2.43 -7.16
N VAL A 42 -13.09 -3.48 -7.82
CA VAL A 42 -13.89 -4.66 -8.10
C VAL A 42 -13.10 -5.90 -7.70
N TRP A 43 -13.78 -6.83 -7.09
CA TRP A 43 -13.24 -8.14 -6.73
C TRP A 43 -14.08 -9.22 -7.37
N VAL A 44 -13.39 -10.20 -7.98
CA VAL A 44 -13.99 -11.38 -8.61
C VAL A 44 -13.60 -12.61 -7.82
N MET A 45 -14.58 -13.44 -7.48
CA MET A 45 -14.43 -14.64 -6.67
C MET A 45 -14.90 -15.87 -7.47
N PRO A 46 -14.15 -16.28 -8.53
CA PRO A 46 -14.62 -17.26 -9.49
C PRO A 46 -14.80 -18.67 -8.89
N VAL A 47 -13.91 -19.04 -7.98
CA VAL A 47 -13.96 -20.32 -7.26
C VAL A 47 -13.87 -20.09 -5.77
N ASN A 48 -14.21 -21.10 -4.97
CA ASN A 48 -14.11 -21.00 -3.52
C ASN A 48 -12.65 -20.79 -3.10
N GLY A 49 -12.42 -19.87 -2.18
CA GLY A 49 -11.10 -19.51 -1.68
C GLY A 49 -10.31 -18.53 -2.56
N LEU A 50 -10.64 -18.34 -3.84
CA LEU A 50 -9.94 -17.41 -4.73
C LEU A 50 -10.67 -16.07 -4.83
N ARG A 51 -9.93 -14.98 -4.57
CA ARG A 51 -10.37 -13.61 -4.74
C ARG A 51 -9.34 -12.84 -5.56
N LEU A 52 -9.76 -12.27 -6.67
CA LEU A 52 -8.95 -11.41 -7.53
C LEU A 52 -9.52 -10.00 -7.48
N GLY A 53 -8.68 -9.01 -7.24
CA GLY A 53 -9.08 -7.62 -7.07
C GLY A 53 -8.37 -6.68 -8.01
N TRP A 54 -9.11 -5.69 -8.49
CA TRP A 54 -8.55 -4.49 -9.10
C TRP A 54 -9.08 -3.27 -8.36
N PHE A 55 -8.19 -2.33 -8.11
CA PHE A 55 -8.48 -1.11 -7.38
C PHE A 55 -7.90 0.07 -8.14
N GLY A 56 -8.62 1.17 -8.19
CA GLY A 56 -8.20 2.41 -8.82
C GLY A 56 -8.51 3.64 -7.97
N TRP A 57 -7.63 4.61 -8.04
CA TRP A 57 -7.81 5.93 -7.49
C TRP A 57 -7.33 6.98 -8.48
N THR A 58 -8.16 8.00 -8.72
CA THR A 58 -7.82 9.16 -9.53
C THR A 58 -8.32 10.42 -8.85
N GLY A 59 -7.52 11.47 -8.91
CA GLY A 59 -7.87 12.76 -8.34
C GLY A 59 -6.68 13.69 -8.26
N SER A 60 -6.73 14.63 -7.32
CA SER A 60 -5.65 15.58 -7.10
C SER A 60 -5.37 15.76 -5.62
N TYR A 61 -4.13 16.14 -5.35
CA TYR A 61 -3.72 16.67 -4.07
C TYR A 61 -3.37 18.14 -4.26
N ALA A 62 -4.02 19.04 -3.55
CA ALA A 62 -3.88 20.47 -3.74
C ALA A 62 -3.37 21.16 -2.47
N ARG A 63 -2.66 22.27 -2.66
CA ARG A 63 -2.15 23.10 -1.57
C ARG A 63 -2.20 24.56 -1.98
N LYS A 64 -2.55 25.44 -1.07
CA LYS A 64 -2.49 26.88 -1.24
C LYS A 64 -1.14 27.41 -0.71
N GLY A 65 -0.38 28.08 -1.58
CA GLY A 65 0.93 28.62 -1.20
C GLY A 65 1.67 29.19 -2.40
N THR A 66 2.99 29.16 -2.35
CA THR A 66 3.88 29.67 -3.40
C THR A 66 4.79 28.56 -3.92
N TRP A 67 5.20 28.68 -5.18
CA TRP A 67 6.20 27.81 -5.79
C TRP A 67 6.90 28.54 -6.93
N THR A 68 8.09 28.08 -7.29
CA THR A 68 8.79 28.57 -8.48
C THR A 68 8.46 27.64 -9.65
N ASP A 69 8.06 28.19 -10.78
CA ASP A 69 7.80 27.43 -12.00
C ASP A 69 9.09 27.08 -12.77
N ASN A 70 8.95 26.37 -13.89
CA ASN A 70 10.09 25.96 -14.71
C ASN A 70 10.84 27.14 -15.38
N ALA A 71 10.22 28.32 -15.47
CA ALA A 71 10.83 29.54 -15.99
C ALA A 71 11.53 30.37 -14.89
N GLY A 72 11.55 29.88 -13.63
CA GLY A 72 12.12 30.60 -12.50
C GLY A 72 11.21 31.66 -11.90
N ILE A 73 9.94 31.75 -12.33
CA ILE A 73 8.98 32.76 -11.87
C ILE A 73 8.25 32.24 -10.63
N VAL A 74 8.14 33.07 -9.59
CA VAL A 74 7.41 32.76 -8.37
C VAL A 74 5.90 32.85 -8.66
N GLN A 75 5.20 31.75 -8.48
CA GLN A 75 3.75 31.63 -8.57
C GLN A 75 3.13 31.61 -7.18
N SER A 76 1.89 32.09 -7.06
CA SER A 76 1.11 32.06 -5.82
C SER A 76 -0.32 31.64 -6.10
N GLY A 77 -0.91 30.83 -5.21
CA GLY A 77 -2.28 30.36 -5.36
C GLY A 77 -2.46 28.92 -4.94
N VAL A 78 -3.42 28.22 -5.56
CA VAL A 78 -3.67 26.80 -5.34
C VAL A 78 -2.93 25.98 -6.38
N ARG A 79 -1.89 25.24 -5.95
CA ARG A 79 -1.19 24.28 -6.79
C ARG A 79 -1.85 22.91 -6.67
N LYS A 80 -2.20 22.33 -7.82
CA LYS A 80 -2.86 21.03 -7.92
C LYS A 80 -1.91 20.01 -8.52
N LEU A 81 -1.76 18.88 -7.86
CA LEU A 81 -0.94 17.76 -8.32
C LEU A 81 -1.86 16.58 -8.64
N GLN A 82 -1.99 16.26 -9.93
CA GLN A 82 -2.78 15.12 -10.37
C GLN A 82 -2.16 13.82 -9.87
N GLN A 83 -3.01 12.93 -9.39
CA GLN A 83 -2.63 11.65 -8.81
C GLN A 83 -3.44 10.52 -9.46
N ARG A 84 -2.78 9.42 -9.78
CA ARG A 84 -3.44 8.19 -10.21
C ARG A 84 -2.76 7.01 -9.54
N ARG A 85 -3.57 6.10 -9.03
CA ARG A 85 -3.07 4.84 -8.44
C ARG A 85 -3.95 3.71 -8.92
N TYR A 86 -3.32 2.55 -9.12
CA TYR A 86 -4.04 1.31 -9.31
C TYR A 86 -3.31 0.18 -8.60
N ALA A 87 -4.08 -0.82 -8.22
CA ALA A 87 -3.56 -2.03 -7.61
C ALA A 87 -4.27 -3.25 -8.20
N PHE A 88 -3.53 -4.34 -8.27
CA PHE A 88 -4.06 -5.67 -8.56
C PHE A 88 -3.74 -6.56 -7.36
N SER A 89 -4.74 -7.27 -6.87
CA SER A 89 -4.58 -8.18 -5.74
C SER A 89 -5.09 -9.57 -6.08
N ALA A 90 -4.44 -10.58 -5.51
CA ALA A 90 -4.88 -11.96 -5.56
C ALA A 90 -4.76 -12.57 -4.16
N GLU A 91 -5.80 -13.24 -3.72
CA GLU A 91 -5.82 -14.03 -2.50
C GLU A 91 -6.41 -15.40 -2.79
N TYR A 92 -5.73 -16.45 -2.34
CA TYR A 92 -6.27 -17.81 -2.31
C TYR A 92 -6.16 -18.38 -0.91
N LYS A 93 -7.29 -18.84 -0.38
CA LYS A 93 -7.39 -19.48 0.94
C LYS A 93 -8.19 -20.76 0.81
N ALA A 94 -7.54 -21.89 0.91
CA ALA A 94 -8.17 -23.20 0.95
C ALA A 94 -7.23 -24.24 1.60
N ASN A 95 -7.81 -25.25 2.25
CA ASN A 95 -7.08 -26.39 2.82
C ASN A 95 -5.90 -25.94 3.71
N ASP A 96 -6.11 -24.91 4.53
CA ASP A 96 -5.11 -24.32 5.44
C ASP A 96 -3.94 -23.59 4.75
N TRP A 97 -3.98 -23.47 3.42
CA TRP A 97 -3.07 -22.63 2.64
C TRP A 97 -3.58 -21.20 2.55
N THR A 98 -2.67 -20.24 2.65
CA THR A 98 -2.93 -18.85 2.28
C THR A 98 -1.87 -18.38 1.29
N LEU A 99 -2.33 -17.94 0.12
CA LEU A 99 -1.49 -17.26 -0.88
C LEU A 99 -2.03 -15.85 -1.06
N ARG A 100 -1.16 -14.83 -0.98
CA ARG A 100 -1.54 -13.43 -1.23
C ARG A 100 -0.49 -12.75 -2.08
N SER A 101 -0.94 -11.90 -2.99
CA SER A 101 -0.07 -11.02 -3.75
C SER A 101 -0.80 -9.73 -4.05
N GLU A 102 -0.06 -8.64 -4.06
CA GLU A 102 -0.57 -7.35 -4.52
C GLU A 102 0.53 -6.59 -5.24
N TYR A 103 0.16 -5.97 -6.34
CA TYR A 103 0.97 -4.98 -7.04
C TYR A 103 0.24 -3.65 -6.99
N ILE A 104 0.94 -2.59 -6.60
CA ILE A 104 0.44 -1.22 -6.61
C ILE A 104 1.35 -0.32 -7.44
N HIS A 105 0.74 0.54 -8.23
CA HIS A 105 1.43 1.57 -8.99
C HIS A 105 0.79 2.93 -8.76
N SER A 106 1.62 3.94 -8.59
CA SER A 106 1.22 5.33 -8.37
C SER A 106 1.93 6.24 -9.36
N THR A 107 1.18 7.17 -9.94
CA THR A 107 1.73 8.29 -10.73
C THR A 107 1.19 9.60 -10.18
N GLY A 108 2.04 10.64 -10.21
CA GLY A 108 1.74 11.98 -9.74
C GLY A 108 2.79 12.49 -8.78
N TYR A 109 3.14 13.76 -8.92
CA TYR A 109 4.09 14.42 -8.03
C TYR A 109 3.52 14.58 -6.63
N ALA A 110 4.39 14.59 -5.63
CA ALA A 110 4.08 14.98 -4.26
C ALA A 110 4.70 16.35 -3.94
N PHE A 111 4.18 17.03 -2.93
CA PHE A 111 4.83 18.21 -2.38
C PHE A 111 6.08 17.79 -1.57
N ALA A 112 7.12 18.64 -1.58
CA ALA A 112 8.39 18.38 -0.89
C ALA A 112 8.21 18.18 0.62
N LYS A 113 7.25 18.90 1.22
CA LYS A 113 6.88 18.73 2.62
C LYS A 113 5.48 18.13 2.70
N SER A 114 5.31 17.09 3.52
CA SER A 114 3.98 16.62 3.89
C SER A 114 3.34 17.60 4.88
N LEU A 115 2.01 17.81 4.77
CA LEU A 115 1.27 18.53 5.80
C LEU A 115 0.97 17.57 6.95
N SER A 116 1.35 17.92 8.15
CA SER A 116 0.73 17.40 9.37
C SER A 116 -0.35 18.39 9.85
N ASN A 117 -1.36 17.89 10.56
CA ASN A 117 -2.48 18.71 11.05
C ASN A 117 -2.06 19.90 11.94
N THR A 118 -0.82 19.92 12.42
CA THR A 118 -0.23 20.95 13.28
C THR A 118 0.60 21.99 12.53
N GLU A 119 0.93 21.75 11.25
CA GLU A 119 1.84 22.59 10.46
C GLU A 119 1.16 23.43 9.40
N ASP A 120 -0.15 23.46 9.34
CA ASP A 120 -0.94 24.17 8.34
C ASP A 120 -0.57 25.66 8.17
N ALA A 121 -0.11 26.29 9.23
CA ALA A 121 0.27 27.71 9.21
C ALA A 121 1.64 27.98 8.56
N ALA A 122 2.55 26.99 8.54
CA ALA A 122 3.91 27.15 8.05
C ALA A 122 4.13 26.59 6.64
N ALA A 123 3.25 25.72 6.15
CA ALA A 123 3.43 25.01 4.89
C ALA A 123 2.83 25.77 3.70
N LYS A 124 3.24 27.01 3.50
CA LYS A 124 2.93 27.78 2.28
C LYS A 124 3.81 27.38 1.10
N ASP A 125 4.74 26.46 1.29
CA ASP A 125 5.64 25.96 0.26
C ASP A 125 4.94 24.87 -0.57
N CYS A 126 4.74 25.14 -1.84
CA CYS A 126 4.18 24.24 -2.83
C CYS A 126 5.26 23.65 -3.77
N SER A 127 6.51 23.56 -3.34
CA SER A 127 7.59 22.93 -4.07
C SER A 127 7.33 21.43 -4.25
N LEU A 128 7.79 20.87 -5.37
CA LEU A 128 7.65 19.44 -5.64
C LEU A 128 8.72 18.64 -4.88
N SER A 129 8.34 17.43 -4.48
CA SER A 129 9.29 16.45 -4.00
C SER A 129 10.33 16.10 -5.08
N ALA A 130 11.56 15.90 -4.66
CA ALA A 130 12.64 15.42 -5.53
C ALA A 130 12.48 13.93 -5.94
N ASP A 131 11.52 13.21 -5.32
CA ASP A 131 11.33 11.78 -5.56
C ASP A 131 10.64 11.41 -6.89
N GLY A 132 10.40 12.40 -7.76
CA GLY A 132 9.78 12.16 -9.05
C GLY A 132 8.26 11.94 -8.95
N ASN A 133 7.69 11.29 -9.98
CA ASN A 133 6.25 11.19 -10.14
C ASN A 133 5.72 9.76 -10.27
N LYS A 134 6.52 8.76 -9.99
CA LYS A 134 6.12 7.36 -10.03
C LYS A 134 6.61 6.62 -8.79
N ALA A 135 5.75 5.76 -8.26
CA ALA A 135 6.12 4.82 -7.22
C ALA A 135 5.42 3.49 -7.50
N GLN A 136 6.04 2.40 -7.09
CA GLN A 136 5.45 1.08 -7.20
C GLN A 136 5.86 0.18 -6.06
N GLY A 137 5.02 -0.82 -5.80
CA GLY A 137 5.29 -1.85 -4.82
C GLY A 137 4.64 -3.17 -5.23
N VAL A 138 5.25 -4.23 -4.81
CA VAL A 138 4.69 -5.58 -4.95
C VAL A 138 5.01 -6.39 -3.72
N TYR A 139 4.07 -7.22 -3.29
CA TYR A 139 4.37 -8.30 -2.35
C TYR A 139 3.77 -9.62 -2.79
N ALA A 140 4.38 -10.69 -2.34
CA ALA A 140 3.85 -12.05 -2.43
C ALA A 140 4.07 -12.75 -1.08
N LEU A 141 3.03 -13.39 -0.58
CA LEU A 141 3.02 -14.12 0.70
C LEU A 141 2.49 -15.53 0.48
N VAL A 142 3.18 -16.50 1.03
CA VAL A 142 2.74 -17.90 1.14
C VAL A 142 2.73 -18.29 2.60
N ILE A 143 1.63 -18.88 3.06
CA ILE A 143 1.52 -19.58 4.34
C ILE A 143 1.09 -21.00 4.02
N ALA A 144 1.93 -21.97 4.40
CA ALA A 144 1.75 -23.39 4.11
C ALA A 144 1.62 -24.19 5.41
N PRO A 145 0.66 -25.11 5.52
CA PRO A 145 0.56 -25.98 6.69
C PRO A 145 1.71 -27.01 6.69
N ILE A 146 2.47 -27.06 7.77
CA ILE A 146 3.38 -28.17 8.08
C ILE A 146 2.60 -29.22 8.89
N ILE A 147 1.87 -28.75 9.90
CA ILE A 147 0.91 -29.55 10.67
C ILE A 147 -0.43 -28.80 10.57
N PRO A 148 -1.44 -29.38 9.89
CA PRO A 148 -2.73 -28.72 9.71
C PRO A 148 -3.30 -28.14 11.01
N ASN A 149 -3.77 -26.91 10.94
CA ASN A 149 -4.34 -26.13 12.06
C ASN A 149 -3.40 -25.95 13.27
N LYS A 150 -2.10 -26.20 13.13
CA LYS A 150 -1.18 -26.13 14.28
C LYS A 150 0.15 -25.46 13.96
N LEU A 151 0.81 -25.85 12.89
CA LEU A 151 2.13 -25.33 12.52
C LEU A 151 2.12 -24.93 11.05
N HIS A 152 2.45 -23.67 10.78
CA HIS A 152 2.53 -23.12 9.44
C HIS A 152 3.93 -22.55 9.18
N ALA A 153 4.44 -22.81 7.99
CA ALA A 153 5.58 -22.07 7.45
C ALA A 153 5.06 -20.87 6.65
N LYS A 154 5.77 -19.76 6.75
CA LYS A 154 5.47 -18.57 5.93
C LYS A 154 6.71 -18.06 5.25
N ALA A 155 6.51 -17.58 4.01
CA ALA A 155 7.51 -16.88 3.24
C ALA A 155 6.87 -15.65 2.59
N ARG A 156 7.56 -14.52 2.60
CA ARG A 156 7.09 -13.29 2.02
C ARG A 156 8.22 -12.59 1.27
N TYR A 157 7.87 -12.04 0.14
CA TYR A 157 8.67 -11.12 -0.64
C TYR A 157 7.97 -9.78 -0.72
N ASP A 158 8.69 -8.71 -0.43
CA ASP A 158 8.25 -7.33 -0.60
C ASP A 158 9.25 -6.55 -1.43
N MET A 159 8.75 -5.72 -2.34
CA MET A 159 9.55 -4.72 -3.04
C MET A 159 8.80 -3.39 -3.04
N TYR A 160 9.50 -2.33 -2.70
CA TYR A 160 8.98 -0.97 -2.77
C TYR A 160 10.00 -0.06 -3.46
N GLN A 161 9.51 0.68 -4.44
CA GLN A 161 10.27 1.68 -5.20
C GLN A 161 9.53 3.02 -5.14
N PRO A 162 10.00 3.97 -4.32
CA PRO A 162 9.30 5.25 -4.07
C PRO A 162 9.39 6.25 -5.22
N SER A 163 10.30 6.03 -6.19
CA SER A 163 10.54 6.94 -7.31
C SER A 163 11.05 6.22 -8.55
N ASP A 164 11.11 6.92 -9.69
CA ASP A 164 11.77 6.41 -10.89
C ASP A 164 13.26 6.13 -10.62
N GLY A 165 13.69 4.91 -10.91
CA GLY A 165 15.06 4.45 -10.78
C GLY A 165 15.30 3.42 -9.69
N ALA A 166 16.02 2.37 -10.02
CA ALA A 166 16.31 1.25 -9.13
C ALA A 166 17.19 1.61 -7.91
N GLN A 167 17.75 2.82 -7.89
CA GLN A 167 18.64 3.28 -6.81
C GLN A 167 17.92 3.55 -5.49
N LYS A 168 16.58 3.67 -5.50
CA LYS A 168 15.76 3.89 -4.29
C LYS A 168 14.87 2.68 -3.94
N GLN A 169 15.18 1.54 -4.50
CA GLN A 169 14.42 0.32 -4.24
C GLN A 169 14.79 -0.29 -2.90
N ARG A 170 13.76 -0.67 -2.13
CA ARG A 170 13.86 -1.53 -0.96
C ARG A 170 13.24 -2.87 -1.26
N THR A 171 13.96 -3.95 -0.96
CA THR A 171 13.48 -5.33 -1.10
C THR A 171 13.62 -6.03 0.23
N GLN A 172 12.61 -6.81 0.63
CA GLN A 172 12.58 -7.55 1.87
C GLN A 172 12.16 -9.00 1.60
N TYR A 173 12.84 -9.92 2.24
CA TYR A 173 12.56 -11.36 2.22
C TYR A 173 12.31 -11.80 3.64
N ASP A 174 11.15 -12.38 3.89
CA ASP A 174 10.78 -12.91 5.19
C ASP A 174 10.59 -14.42 5.11
N ILE A 175 11.07 -15.13 6.11
CA ILE A 175 10.74 -16.53 6.37
C ILE A 175 10.35 -16.69 7.83
N GLY A 176 9.39 -17.54 8.11
CA GLY A 176 8.93 -17.68 9.49
C GLY A 176 8.08 -18.93 9.72
N LEU A 177 7.76 -19.10 10.99
CA LEU A 177 6.89 -20.16 11.49
C LEU A 177 5.83 -19.57 12.42
N ASP A 178 4.62 -20.07 12.32
CA ASP A 178 3.51 -19.77 13.21
C ASP A 178 3.07 -21.06 13.88
N TYR A 179 3.05 -21.09 15.23
CA TYR A 179 2.62 -22.25 16.01
C TYR A 179 1.41 -21.90 16.87
N GLU A 180 0.32 -22.62 16.68
CA GLU A 180 -0.89 -22.49 17.47
C GLU A 180 -0.88 -23.50 18.62
N PHE A 181 -0.65 -23.03 19.85
CA PHE A 181 -0.76 -23.85 21.07
C PHE A 181 -2.21 -24.23 21.35
N THR A 182 -3.08 -23.24 21.24
CA THR A 182 -4.54 -23.36 21.40
C THR A 182 -5.22 -22.38 20.43
N LYS A 183 -6.55 -22.43 20.34
CA LYS A 183 -7.35 -21.45 19.55
C LYS A 183 -7.13 -20.00 20.00
N ASN A 184 -6.65 -19.81 21.22
CA ASN A 184 -6.49 -18.51 21.85
C ASN A 184 -5.03 -18.08 22.04
N LEU A 185 -4.07 -18.98 21.82
CA LEU A 185 -2.64 -18.74 22.05
C LEU A 185 -1.83 -19.19 20.84
N ALA A 186 -1.09 -18.29 20.25
CA ALA A 186 -0.18 -18.57 19.13
C ALA A 186 1.17 -17.87 19.33
N LEU A 187 2.22 -18.49 18.82
CA LEU A 187 3.59 -17.96 18.75
C LEU A 187 3.99 -17.84 17.28
N SER A 188 4.52 -16.70 16.90
CA SER A 188 5.07 -16.44 15.57
C SER A 188 6.54 -16.04 15.69
N GLY A 189 7.39 -16.61 14.85
CA GLY A 189 8.79 -16.21 14.69
C GLY A 189 9.07 -15.90 13.23
N ILE A 190 9.68 -14.74 12.94
CA ILE A 190 9.99 -14.29 11.59
C ILE A 190 11.44 -13.83 11.54
N TYR A 191 12.18 -14.30 10.55
CA TYR A 191 13.45 -13.74 10.14
C TYR A 191 13.25 -12.94 8.85
N SER A 192 13.73 -11.68 8.84
CA SER A 192 13.65 -10.76 7.71
C SER A 192 15.05 -10.35 7.27
N TYR A 193 15.28 -10.40 5.97
CA TYR A 193 16.46 -9.82 5.33
C TYR A 193 16.04 -8.66 4.44
N VAL A 194 16.60 -7.46 4.69
CA VAL A 194 16.29 -6.24 3.97
C VAL A 194 17.48 -5.77 3.16
N HIS A 195 17.25 -5.54 1.87
CA HIS A 195 18.16 -4.90 0.96
C HIS A 195 17.62 -3.51 0.60
N ASP A 196 18.21 -2.46 1.19
CA ASP A 196 17.73 -1.08 1.05
C ASP A 196 18.71 -0.22 0.25
N ARG A 197 18.47 -0.13 -1.06
CA ARG A 197 19.28 0.69 -1.96
C ARG A 197 19.10 2.20 -1.75
N SER A 198 18.04 2.63 -1.08
CA SER A 198 17.78 4.05 -0.82
C SER A 198 18.82 4.66 0.14
N GLN A 199 19.48 3.81 0.93
CA GLN A 199 20.47 4.21 1.92
C GLN A 199 21.93 4.15 1.42
N HIS A 200 22.17 3.72 0.19
CA HIS A 200 23.53 3.58 -0.35
C HIS A 200 24.38 4.86 -0.28
N ALA A 201 23.74 6.02 -0.37
CA ALA A 201 24.45 7.31 -0.26
C ALA A 201 24.82 7.67 1.19
N LEU A 202 24.20 7.04 2.18
CA LEU A 202 24.31 7.40 3.61
C LEU A 202 25.03 6.34 4.44
N GLN A 203 25.08 5.08 3.99
CA GLN A 203 25.64 3.95 4.73
C GLN A 203 26.48 3.05 3.83
N ALA A 204 27.61 2.58 4.36
CA ALA A 204 28.50 1.67 3.65
C ALA A 204 27.88 0.27 3.41
N ASN A 205 26.93 -0.14 4.25
CA ASN A 205 26.21 -1.41 4.09
C ASN A 205 24.72 -1.22 4.45
N PRO A 206 23.87 -0.98 3.44
CA PRO A 206 22.45 -0.71 3.67
C PRO A 206 21.61 -1.97 3.94
N ASN A 207 22.24 -3.15 3.91
CA ASN A 207 21.54 -4.41 4.15
C ASN A 207 21.52 -4.71 5.65
N TYR A 208 20.39 -5.19 6.13
CA TYR A 208 20.26 -5.60 7.52
C TYR A 208 19.28 -6.78 7.67
N SER A 209 19.40 -7.45 8.79
CA SER A 209 18.49 -8.53 9.18
C SER A 209 17.77 -8.19 10.46
N MET A 210 16.56 -8.69 10.60
CA MET A 210 15.74 -8.58 11.79
C MET A 210 15.21 -9.97 12.17
N PHE A 211 14.97 -10.16 13.45
CA PHE A 211 14.27 -11.31 13.96
C PHE A 211 13.16 -10.85 14.91
N ASP A 212 11.93 -11.18 14.57
CA ASP A 212 10.75 -10.80 15.33
C ASP A 212 10.09 -12.04 15.94
N VAL A 213 9.68 -11.92 17.20
CA VAL A 213 8.91 -12.95 17.91
C VAL A 213 7.65 -12.30 18.47
N GLU A 214 6.51 -12.86 18.15
CA GLU A 214 5.21 -12.40 18.61
C GLU A 214 4.46 -13.51 19.33
N LEU A 215 3.95 -13.19 20.52
CA LEU A 215 3.04 -14.05 21.27
C LEU A 215 1.64 -13.41 21.25
N SER A 216 0.71 -14.07 20.59
CA SER A 216 -0.65 -13.57 20.39
C SER A 216 -1.65 -14.26 21.31
N PHE A 217 -2.45 -13.47 22.03
CA PHE A 217 -3.58 -13.91 22.85
C PHE A 217 -4.90 -13.41 22.25
N ARG A 218 -5.90 -14.29 22.17
CA ARG A 218 -7.27 -13.94 21.78
C ARG A 218 -8.22 -14.24 22.94
N PHE A 219 -9.03 -13.28 23.31
CA PHE A 219 -10.03 -13.37 24.39
C PHE A 219 -11.41 -13.62 23.83
#